data_b3b965e715efa5f561f00ee4177f9258
#
_entry.id   b3b965e715efa5f561f00ee4177f9258
#
_cell.length_a   1.000
_cell.length_b   1.000
_cell.length_c   1.000
_cell.angle_alpha   90.00
_cell.angle_beta   90.00
_cell.angle_gamma   90.00
#
_symmetry.space_group_name_H-M   'P 1'
#
loop_
_entity.id
_entity.type
_entity.pdbx_description
1 polymer ?
#
loop_
_entity_poly.entity_id
_entity_poly.type
_entity_poly.pdbx_seq_one_letter_code
_entity_poly.pdbx_strand_id
1 'polypeptide(L)'
;MLNLDTLNALLAISEDGLIEEVVLALMASPVLALFFEKFPRLKNAVTDDIPRWRESLKSRLKETRVSPELSEEVMCYQQSQLLSTSRFIVQLPQILALLDKVKSPWAEQAKKLVDANPSFTPALHTLFLQRWRLSLIVQVTTLNQQLLEEEHDKLLNEVQERMTFSGQLEPVLVENDNAAGRLWDMSSGKLQRGDYQLIVKYGDFLSQQPELMQLAEQLGRSREAKSVPKKDAPMETFRTLVREPSTVPEQVDGIMQSDDILRLLPPELATLGISELEYEFYRRLVEKQLLTYRLHGEAWREKVTERPVTHQDFDEQPRGPFIVCVDTSGSMGGFNEQCAKAFCLALMRIALADNRRCFIMLFSSEVVRYELSGASGIEQAIRFLSQRFRGGTDLASCFRAIVERMQDHEWSDADAVVISDFIAQRLPDEVVKKVSELQRVHQHRFHAVAMSSHGKPGIMRIFDHIWRFDTGMRSRLLRRWRR
;
A
#
# COMPACT_ATOMS: atom_id res chain seq x y z
N MET A 1 48.35 0.04 29.90
CA MET A 1 48.29 0.31 28.45
C MET A 1 46.81 0.25 28.04
N LEU A 2 46.20 1.37 27.79
CA LEU A 2 44.84 1.39 27.25
C LEU A 2 44.94 1.24 25.72
N ASN A 3 44.63 0.05 25.26
CA ASN A 3 44.63 -0.32 23.86
C ASN A 3 43.47 0.40 23.14
N LEU A 4 43.52 0.59 21.83
CA LEU A 4 42.43 1.17 21.02
C LEU A 4 41.11 0.42 21.29
N ASP A 5 41.21 -0.89 21.54
CA ASP A 5 40.08 -1.75 21.89
C ASP A 5 39.39 -1.35 23.22
N THR A 6 40.16 -0.86 24.21
CA THR A 6 39.56 -0.34 25.47
C THR A 6 38.92 1.01 25.31
N LEU A 7 39.39 1.83 24.38
CA LEU A 7 38.75 3.11 24.02
C LEU A 7 37.45 2.87 23.25
N ASN A 8 37.47 1.96 22.32
CA ASN A 8 36.28 1.50 21.60
C ASN A 8 35.27 0.82 22.55
N ALA A 9 35.73 0.03 23.53
CA ALA A 9 34.85 -0.57 24.53
C ALA A 9 34.21 0.47 25.47
N LEU A 10 34.98 1.49 25.90
CA LEU A 10 34.46 2.60 26.70
C LEU A 10 33.45 3.44 25.90
N LEU A 11 33.70 3.69 24.63
CA LEU A 11 32.76 4.36 23.71
C LEU A 11 31.50 3.54 23.53
N ALA A 12 31.62 2.23 23.31
CA ALA A 12 30.46 1.34 23.17
C ALA A 12 29.57 1.30 24.42
N ILE A 13 30.17 1.29 25.64
CA ILE A 13 29.43 1.36 26.91
C ILE A 13 28.71 2.71 27.06
N SER A 14 29.35 3.83 26.68
CA SER A 14 28.72 5.14 26.71
C SER A 14 27.60 5.28 25.68
N GLU A 15 27.77 4.69 24.49
CA GLU A 15 26.79 4.66 23.43
C GLU A 15 25.51 3.91 23.85
N ASP A 16 25.65 2.71 24.45
CA ASP A 16 24.51 1.94 24.94
C ASP A 16 23.74 2.69 26.03
N GLY A 17 24.43 3.36 26.95
CA GLY A 17 23.80 4.17 28.00
C GLY A 17 23.02 5.36 27.43
N LEU A 18 23.58 6.06 26.47
CA LEU A 18 22.94 7.20 25.80
C LEU A 18 21.75 6.78 24.95
N ILE A 19 21.82 5.64 24.26
CA ILE A 19 20.71 5.07 23.50
C ILE A 19 19.55 4.69 24.44
N GLU A 20 19.85 4.11 25.62
CA GLU A 20 18.83 3.82 26.64
C GLU A 20 18.14 5.10 27.13
N GLU A 21 18.90 6.16 27.37
CA GLU A 21 18.36 7.46 27.81
C GLU A 21 17.42 8.07 26.78
N VAL A 22 17.79 8.00 25.47
CA VAL A 22 16.94 8.44 24.36
C VAL A 22 15.62 7.65 24.32
N VAL A 23 15.68 6.33 24.43
CA VAL A 23 14.49 5.47 24.44
C VAL A 23 13.60 5.76 25.66
N LEU A 24 14.18 5.93 26.84
CA LEU A 24 13.45 6.26 28.06
C LEU A 24 12.78 7.64 27.95
N ALA A 25 13.48 8.65 27.44
CA ALA A 25 12.92 9.99 27.22
C ALA A 25 11.73 9.96 26.24
N LEU A 26 11.84 9.16 25.17
CA LEU A 26 10.79 8.96 24.20
C LEU A 26 9.55 8.32 24.84
N MET A 27 9.73 7.24 25.62
CA MET A 27 8.64 6.54 26.31
C MET A 27 7.98 7.36 27.41
N ALA A 28 8.70 8.32 28.00
CA ALA A 28 8.20 9.25 29.01
C ALA A 28 7.44 10.44 28.42
N SER A 29 7.32 10.54 27.08
CA SER A 29 6.60 11.62 26.42
C SER A 29 5.13 11.67 26.88
N PRO A 30 4.62 12.84 27.34
CA PRO A 30 3.23 12.98 27.83
C PRO A 30 2.20 12.62 26.77
N VAL A 31 2.52 12.84 25.51
CA VAL A 31 1.62 12.55 24.38
C VAL A 31 1.46 11.04 24.20
N LEU A 32 2.56 10.28 24.29
CA LEU A 32 2.52 8.82 24.27
C LEU A 32 1.77 8.25 25.47
N ALA A 33 1.94 8.83 26.66
CA ALA A 33 1.25 8.39 27.85
C ALA A 33 -0.27 8.42 27.69
N LEU A 34 -0.82 9.49 27.12
CA LEU A 34 -2.26 9.61 26.83
C LEU A 34 -2.77 8.55 25.85
N PHE A 35 -1.98 8.24 24.82
CA PHE A 35 -2.32 7.17 23.88
C PHE A 35 -2.27 5.79 24.52
N PHE A 36 -1.29 5.52 25.36
CA PHE A 36 -1.17 4.25 26.09
C PHE A 36 -2.30 4.02 27.09
N GLU A 37 -2.82 5.09 27.68
CA GLU A 37 -3.98 5.04 28.58
C GLU A 37 -5.23 4.61 27.81
N LYS A 38 -5.42 5.13 26.60
CA LYS A 38 -6.56 4.82 25.75
C LYS A 38 -6.44 3.44 25.07
N PHE A 39 -5.22 3.07 24.68
CA PHE A 39 -4.94 1.83 23.92
C PHE A 39 -3.76 1.06 24.54
N PRO A 40 -4.01 0.18 25.53
CA PRO A 40 -2.94 -0.58 26.21
C PRO A 40 -2.09 -1.45 25.27
N ARG A 41 -2.66 -2.01 24.20
CA ARG A 41 -1.92 -2.83 23.23
C ARG A 41 -1.01 -2.02 22.33
N LEU A 42 -1.32 -0.76 22.09
CA LEU A 42 -0.43 0.17 21.40
C LEU A 42 0.91 0.30 22.14
N LYS A 43 0.88 0.31 23.48
CA LYS A 43 2.10 0.28 24.29
C LYS A 43 2.99 -0.92 23.98
N ASN A 44 2.40 -2.10 23.79
CA ASN A 44 3.15 -3.30 23.45
C ASN A 44 3.76 -3.17 22.04
N ALA A 45 3.00 -2.71 21.04
CA ALA A 45 3.48 -2.50 19.68
C ALA A 45 4.65 -1.48 19.63
N VAL A 46 4.54 -0.37 20.36
CA VAL A 46 5.63 0.61 20.49
C VAL A 46 6.84 -0.01 21.21
N THR A 47 6.60 -0.83 22.24
CA THR A 47 7.69 -1.52 22.97
C THR A 47 8.40 -2.52 22.07
N ASP A 48 7.69 -3.20 21.17
CA ASP A 48 8.25 -4.14 20.19
C ASP A 48 9.09 -3.44 19.11
N ASP A 49 8.87 -2.15 18.86
CA ASP A 49 9.71 -1.34 17.97
C ASP A 49 11.04 -0.89 18.59
N ILE A 50 11.17 -0.88 19.92
CA ILE A 50 12.37 -0.42 20.63
C ILE A 50 13.65 -1.16 20.19
N PRO A 51 13.69 -2.50 20.07
CA PRO A 51 14.88 -3.20 19.60
C PRO A 51 15.31 -2.75 18.19
N ARG A 52 14.35 -2.53 17.29
CA ARG A 52 14.61 -2.05 15.92
C ARG A 52 15.20 -0.64 15.94
N TRP A 53 14.68 0.25 16.77
CA TRP A 53 15.23 1.60 16.94
C TRP A 53 16.65 1.58 17.46
N ARG A 54 16.94 0.71 18.46
CA ARG A 54 18.30 0.53 18.99
C ARG A 54 19.27 0.06 17.91
N GLU A 55 18.89 -0.94 17.12
CA GLU A 55 19.72 -1.43 16.02
C GLU A 55 19.95 -0.36 14.95
N SER A 56 18.88 0.36 14.57
CA SER A 56 18.96 1.45 13.62
C SER A 56 19.90 2.57 14.10
N LEU A 57 19.78 2.98 15.37
CA LEU A 57 20.67 3.99 15.97
C LEU A 57 22.12 3.50 16.00
N LYS A 58 22.37 2.24 16.41
CA LYS A 58 23.71 1.64 16.40
C LYS A 58 24.30 1.55 15.00
N SER A 59 23.52 1.20 13.99
CA SER A 59 23.97 1.17 12.60
C SER A 59 24.35 2.56 12.09
N ARG A 60 23.50 3.55 12.34
CA ARG A 60 23.73 4.95 11.92
C ARG A 60 24.96 5.56 12.62
N LEU A 61 25.15 5.29 13.91
CA LEU A 61 26.34 5.73 14.62
C LEU A 61 27.62 5.12 14.05
N LYS A 62 27.58 3.83 13.64
CA LYS A 62 28.72 3.17 12.99
C LYS A 62 28.97 3.68 11.57
N GLU A 63 27.94 4.04 10.83
CA GLU A 63 28.05 4.58 9.48
C GLU A 63 28.48 6.03 9.46
N THR A 64 28.31 6.75 10.56
CA THR A 64 28.73 8.15 10.67
C THR A 64 30.26 8.21 10.63
N ARG A 65 30.78 8.64 9.50
CA ARG A 65 32.21 8.78 9.30
C ARG A 65 32.76 9.82 10.25
N VAL A 66 33.72 9.44 11.09
CA VAL A 66 34.56 10.36 11.84
C VAL A 66 35.06 11.43 10.86
N SER A 67 35.01 12.69 11.23
CA SER A 67 35.48 13.75 10.35
C SER A 67 36.93 13.44 9.89
N PRO A 68 37.28 13.69 8.63
CA PRO A 68 38.63 13.39 8.13
C PRO A 68 39.71 14.05 8.98
N GLU A 69 39.39 15.21 9.56
CA GLU A 69 40.26 15.97 10.44
C GLU A 69 40.56 15.24 11.76
N LEU A 70 39.53 14.71 12.41
CA LEU A 70 39.68 13.92 13.64
C LEU A 70 40.36 12.58 13.34
N SER A 71 40.11 11.97 12.18
CA SER A 71 40.79 10.75 11.74
C SER A 71 42.29 10.99 11.52
N GLU A 72 42.71 12.10 10.91
CA GLU A 72 44.13 12.50 10.75
C GLU A 72 44.78 12.70 12.12
N GLU A 73 44.08 13.35 13.05
CA GLU A 73 44.59 13.59 14.41
C GLU A 73 44.80 12.27 15.18
N VAL A 74 43.83 11.37 15.12
CA VAL A 74 43.92 10.04 15.77
C VAL A 74 45.10 9.21 15.21
N MET A 75 45.24 9.21 13.87
CA MET A 75 46.38 8.50 13.24
C MET A 75 47.73 9.09 13.68
N CYS A 76 47.85 10.42 13.73
CA CYS A 76 49.05 11.08 14.20
C CYS A 76 49.35 10.76 15.67
N TYR A 77 48.31 10.72 16.51
CA TYR A 77 48.45 10.31 17.91
C TYR A 77 48.94 8.87 18.02
N GLN A 78 48.39 7.92 17.27
CA GLN A 78 48.81 6.52 17.27
C GLN A 78 50.29 6.36 16.84
N GLN A 79 50.69 7.05 15.79
CA GLN A 79 52.08 7.08 15.35
C GLN A 79 53.00 7.65 16.42
N SER A 80 52.56 8.75 17.07
CA SER A 80 53.33 9.42 18.12
C SER A 80 53.52 8.57 19.38
N GLN A 81 52.59 7.69 19.71
CA GLN A 81 52.73 6.73 20.84
C GLN A 81 53.86 5.71 20.63
N LEU A 82 54.17 5.37 19.39
CA LEU A 82 55.22 4.38 19.06
C LEU A 82 56.63 5.00 19.01
N LEU A 83 56.74 6.32 19.15
CA LEU A 83 58.01 7.01 19.07
C LEU A 83 58.75 7.03 20.38
N SER A 84 60.10 6.82 20.34
CA SER A 84 60.96 7.16 21.45
C SER A 84 61.00 8.66 21.71
N THR A 85 61.26 9.08 22.95
CA THR A 85 61.29 10.49 23.35
C THR A 85 62.19 11.33 22.44
N SER A 86 63.35 10.80 22.01
CA SER A 86 64.29 11.50 21.12
C SER A 86 63.69 11.71 19.72
N ARG A 87 62.98 10.72 19.17
CA ARG A 87 62.33 10.84 17.85
C ARG A 87 61.09 11.72 17.92
N PHE A 88 60.36 11.67 19.01
CA PHE A 88 59.19 12.50 19.27
C PHE A 88 59.58 13.99 19.26
N ILE A 89 60.67 14.39 19.90
CA ILE A 89 61.16 15.79 19.89
C ILE A 89 61.46 16.27 18.48
N VAL A 90 62.04 15.42 17.63
CA VAL A 90 62.32 15.79 16.22
C VAL A 90 61.05 16.00 15.43
N GLN A 91 59.99 15.25 15.68
CA GLN A 91 58.72 15.33 15.00
C GLN A 91 57.73 16.32 15.63
N LEU A 92 58.01 16.83 16.81
CA LEU A 92 57.15 17.72 17.57
C LEU A 92 56.66 18.94 16.77
N PRO A 93 57.50 19.65 15.98
CA PRO A 93 57.03 20.75 15.16
C PRO A 93 56.02 20.34 14.09
N GLN A 94 56.15 19.13 13.53
CA GLN A 94 55.22 18.57 12.55
C GLN A 94 53.89 18.20 13.18
N ILE A 95 53.95 17.63 14.39
CA ILE A 95 52.75 17.29 15.19
C ILE A 95 51.99 18.53 15.55
N LEU A 96 52.64 19.60 16.01
CA LEU A 96 52.00 20.89 16.32
C LEU A 96 51.38 21.54 15.08
N ALA A 97 52.06 21.51 13.94
CA ALA A 97 51.53 22.01 12.66
C ALA A 97 50.32 21.24 12.19
N LEU A 98 50.27 19.91 12.41
CA LEU A 98 49.10 19.10 12.10
C LEU A 98 47.92 19.43 13.02
N LEU A 99 48.16 19.55 14.33
CA LEU A 99 47.14 19.94 15.30
C LEU A 99 46.50 21.29 14.98
N ASP A 100 47.31 22.26 14.51
CA ASP A 100 46.81 23.56 14.02
C ASP A 100 45.99 23.43 12.73
N LYS A 101 46.47 22.63 11.77
CA LYS A 101 45.78 22.37 10.50
C LYS A 101 44.38 21.79 10.73
N VAL A 102 44.31 20.82 11.67
CA VAL A 102 43.05 20.11 12.03
C VAL A 102 42.20 20.94 12.98
N LYS A 103 42.69 22.11 13.47
CA LYS A 103 42.01 22.92 14.49
C LYS A 103 41.65 22.17 15.76
N SER A 104 42.54 21.30 16.22
CA SER A 104 42.36 20.52 17.42
C SER A 104 42.22 21.42 18.65
N PRO A 105 41.29 21.20 19.57
CA PRO A 105 41.20 21.90 20.87
C PRO A 105 42.46 21.75 21.71
N TRP A 106 43.24 20.72 21.45
CA TRP A 106 44.54 20.47 22.11
C TRP A 106 45.64 21.36 21.61
N ALA A 107 45.57 21.92 20.39
CA ALA A 107 46.66 22.62 19.73
C ALA A 107 47.28 23.77 20.57
N GLU A 108 46.40 24.64 21.12
CA GLU A 108 46.89 25.76 21.97
C GLU A 108 47.52 25.30 23.29
N GLN A 109 46.92 24.29 23.91
CA GLN A 109 47.47 23.75 25.17
C GLN A 109 48.77 23.01 24.94
N ALA A 110 48.89 22.31 23.79
CA ALA A 110 50.12 21.64 23.38
C ALA A 110 51.29 22.63 23.19
N LYS A 111 51.05 23.75 22.50
CA LYS A 111 52.03 24.83 22.34
C LYS A 111 52.47 25.43 23.67
N LYS A 112 51.50 25.80 24.52
CA LYS A 112 51.80 26.34 25.86
C LYS A 112 52.61 25.38 26.72
N LEU A 113 52.37 24.08 26.63
CA LEU A 113 53.08 23.05 27.39
C LEU A 113 54.52 22.86 26.87
N VAL A 114 54.74 22.99 25.57
CA VAL A 114 56.09 22.92 24.97
C VAL A 114 56.87 24.21 25.25
N ASP A 115 56.24 25.37 25.11
CA ASP A 115 56.92 26.67 25.33
C ASP A 115 57.30 26.88 26.80
N ALA A 116 56.50 26.37 27.74
CA ALA A 116 56.81 26.45 29.18
C ALA A 116 57.95 25.53 29.63
N ASN A 117 58.36 24.56 28.79
CA ASN A 117 59.36 23.55 29.17
C ASN A 117 60.43 23.43 28.06
N PRO A 118 61.47 24.24 28.08
CA PRO A 118 62.51 24.21 27.06
C PRO A 118 63.33 22.92 27.04
N SER A 119 63.38 22.16 28.14
CA SER A 119 63.97 20.81 28.20
C SER A 119 62.89 19.73 28.18
N PHE A 120 62.71 19.08 27.06
CA PHE A 120 61.68 18.03 26.91
C PHE A 120 62.17 16.72 27.50
N THR A 121 61.62 16.37 28.67
CA THR A 121 61.96 15.16 29.44
C THR A 121 61.04 13.98 29.08
N PRO A 122 61.44 12.70 29.31
CA PRO A 122 60.55 11.56 29.11
C PRO A 122 59.24 11.63 29.92
N ALA A 123 59.26 12.27 31.10
CA ALA A 123 58.06 12.50 31.90
C ALA A 123 57.11 13.49 31.22
N LEU A 124 57.64 14.54 30.58
CA LEU A 124 56.86 15.50 29.82
C LEU A 124 56.28 14.88 28.56
N HIS A 125 57.01 14.00 27.88
CA HIS A 125 56.50 13.23 26.76
C HIS A 125 55.26 12.40 27.14
N THR A 126 55.37 11.67 28.28
CA THR A 126 54.21 10.89 28.76
C THR A 126 53.02 11.77 29.14
N LEU A 127 53.28 12.92 29.78
CA LEU A 127 52.22 13.88 30.14
C LEU A 127 51.56 14.49 28.90
N PHE A 128 52.34 14.82 27.87
CA PHE A 128 51.82 15.36 26.60
C PHE A 128 50.89 14.35 25.93
N LEU A 129 51.28 13.10 25.80
CA LEU A 129 50.48 12.05 25.21
C LEU A 129 49.22 11.75 26.04
N GLN A 130 49.30 11.77 27.37
CA GLN A 130 48.13 11.59 28.24
C GLN A 130 47.10 12.70 28.08
N ARG A 131 47.54 13.97 28.06
CA ARG A 131 46.62 15.11 27.86
C ARG A 131 46.03 15.14 26.47
N TRP A 132 46.83 14.86 25.45
CA TRP A 132 46.34 14.73 24.07
C TRP A 132 45.28 13.65 23.95
N ARG A 133 45.52 12.52 24.55
CA ARG A 133 44.54 11.43 24.63
C ARG A 133 43.24 11.87 25.29
N LEU A 134 43.29 12.57 26.41
CA LEU A 134 42.11 13.09 27.07
C LEU A 134 41.34 14.06 26.17
N SER A 135 42.02 14.94 25.46
CA SER A 135 41.41 15.81 24.47
C SER A 135 40.71 15.04 23.35
N LEU A 136 41.33 14.00 22.81
CA LEU A 136 40.71 13.14 21.81
C LEU A 136 39.45 12.43 22.31
N ILE A 137 39.51 11.90 23.56
CA ILE A 137 38.32 11.27 24.19
C ILE A 137 37.19 12.29 24.32
N VAL A 138 37.46 13.51 24.77
CA VAL A 138 36.43 14.56 24.91
C VAL A 138 35.86 14.92 23.54
N GLN A 139 36.67 15.08 22.50
CA GLN A 139 36.22 15.39 21.16
C GLN A 139 35.25 14.30 20.61
N VAL A 140 35.67 13.02 20.76
CA VAL A 140 34.86 11.87 20.29
C VAL A 140 33.53 11.78 21.06
N THR A 141 33.59 11.97 22.41
CA THR A 141 32.37 11.92 23.25
C THR A 141 31.42 13.07 22.89
N THR A 142 31.92 14.28 22.67
CA THR A 142 31.09 15.43 22.27
C THR A 142 30.45 15.20 20.92
N LEU A 143 31.19 14.66 19.97
CA LEU A 143 30.68 14.32 18.63
C LEU A 143 29.59 13.25 18.70
N ASN A 144 29.79 12.22 19.49
CA ASN A 144 28.76 11.17 19.71
C ASN A 144 27.51 11.72 20.38
N GLN A 145 27.65 12.62 21.35
CA GLN A 145 26.48 13.29 21.96
C GLN A 145 25.69 14.12 20.95
N GLN A 146 26.37 14.94 20.14
CA GLN A 146 25.71 15.73 19.11
C GLN A 146 24.96 14.84 18.10
N LEU A 147 25.59 13.76 17.65
CA LEU A 147 24.96 12.81 16.73
C LEU A 147 23.74 12.13 17.38
N LEU A 148 23.82 11.76 18.64
CA LEU A 148 22.71 11.16 19.38
C LEU A 148 21.56 12.15 19.58
N GLU A 149 21.85 13.42 19.88
CA GLU A 149 20.83 14.47 19.96
C GLU A 149 20.13 14.67 18.62
N GLU A 150 20.88 14.74 17.49
CA GLU A 150 20.29 14.84 16.16
C GLU A 150 19.43 13.63 15.80
N GLU A 151 19.88 12.41 16.12
CA GLU A 151 19.11 11.20 15.87
C GLU A 151 17.91 11.04 16.82
N HIS A 152 18.03 11.51 18.06
CA HIS A 152 16.91 11.63 19.00
C HIS A 152 15.81 12.52 18.45
N ASP A 153 16.17 13.73 17.97
CA ASP A 153 15.20 14.66 17.42
C ASP A 153 14.54 14.12 16.17
N LYS A 154 15.27 13.41 15.30
CA LYS A 154 14.70 12.72 14.15
C LYS A 154 13.72 11.64 14.56
N LEU A 155 14.10 10.80 15.53
CA LEU A 155 13.24 9.73 16.04
C LEU A 155 11.99 10.28 16.72
N LEU A 156 12.14 11.33 17.52
CA LEU A 156 11.02 12.01 18.17
C LEU A 156 10.03 12.55 17.13
N ASN A 157 10.53 13.20 16.09
CA ASN A 157 9.71 13.72 15.00
C ASN A 157 8.99 12.59 14.28
N GLU A 158 9.67 11.47 13.94
CA GLU A 158 9.08 10.32 13.31
C GLU A 158 7.95 9.71 14.15
N VAL A 159 8.17 9.54 15.45
CA VAL A 159 7.16 9.03 16.37
C VAL A 159 5.99 9.99 16.50
N GLN A 160 6.23 11.30 16.61
CA GLN A 160 5.16 12.30 16.67
C GLN A 160 4.34 12.33 15.37
N GLU A 161 4.98 12.21 14.22
CA GLU A 161 4.26 12.07 12.94
C GLU A 161 3.39 10.82 12.92
N ARG A 162 3.94 9.65 13.26
CA ARG A 162 3.16 8.40 13.35
C ARG A 162 1.99 8.51 14.32
N MET A 163 2.16 9.16 15.47
CA MET A 163 1.09 9.41 16.43
C MET A 163 0.02 10.33 15.88
N THR A 164 0.41 11.40 15.20
CA THR A 164 -0.53 12.32 14.57
C THR A 164 -1.36 11.59 13.52
N PHE A 165 -0.75 10.77 12.70
CA PHE A 165 -1.45 9.92 11.72
C PHE A 165 -2.39 8.92 12.40
N SER A 166 -1.91 8.21 13.41
CA SER A 166 -2.72 7.24 14.15
C SER A 166 -3.94 7.92 14.78
N GLY A 167 -3.78 9.10 15.38
CA GLY A 167 -4.88 9.86 15.98
C GLY A 167 -5.91 10.35 14.96
N GLN A 168 -5.49 10.68 13.74
CA GLN A 168 -6.41 11.11 12.68
C GLN A 168 -7.10 9.95 11.97
N LEU A 169 -6.44 8.80 11.87
CA LEU A 169 -7.00 7.61 11.26
C LEU A 169 -7.82 6.76 12.26
N GLU A 170 -7.62 6.98 13.56
CA GLU A 170 -8.35 6.27 14.62
C GLU A 170 -9.87 6.25 14.39
N PRO A 171 -10.57 7.38 14.20
CA PRO A 171 -12.03 7.37 14.05
C PRO A 171 -12.52 6.63 12.82
N VAL A 172 -11.65 6.42 11.83
CA VAL A 172 -12.00 5.78 10.55
C VAL A 172 -11.66 4.29 10.55
N LEU A 173 -10.51 3.90 11.11
CA LEU A 173 -9.94 2.55 10.96
C LEU A 173 -9.93 1.74 12.25
N VAL A 174 -10.06 2.36 13.41
CA VAL A 174 -9.92 1.68 14.71
C VAL A 174 -11.28 1.37 15.31
N GLU A 175 -11.59 0.08 15.46
CA GLU A 175 -12.77 -0.39 16.20
C GLU A 175 -12.43 -0.82 17.62
N ASN A 176 -11.21 -1.32 17.83
CA ASN A 176 -10.77 -1.89 19.10
C ASN A 176 -9.26 -1.69 19.30
N ASP A 177 -8.77 -2.05 20.49
CA ASP A 177 -7.36 -1.93 20.88
C ASP A 177 -6.41 -2.73 19.98
N ASN A 178 -6.85 -3.90 19.46
CA ASN A 178 -6.09 -4.67 18.46
C ASN A 178 -5.84 -3.87 17.19
N ALA A 179 -6.87 -3.19 16.69
CA ALA A 179 -6.78 -2.39 15.48
C ALA A 179 -5.82 -1.20 15.67
N ALA A 180 -5.77 -0.59 16.86
CA ALA A 180 -4.85 0.50 17.17
C ALA A 180 -3.38 0.05 17.11
N GLY A 181 -3.04 -1.11 17.70
CA GLY A 181 -1.70 -1.67 17.65
C GLY A 181 -1.25 -1.97 16.22
N ARG A 182 -2.13 -2.60 15.43
CA ARG A 182 -1.83 -2.91 14.01
C ARG A 182 -1.73 -1.66 13.14
N LEU A 183 -2.54 -0.65 13.40
CA LEU A 183 -2.44 0.63 12.70
C LEU A 183 -1.07 1.27 12.93
N TRP A 184 -0.54 1.16 14.14
CA TRP A 184 0.82 1.59 14.44
C TRP A 184 1.87 0.81 13.64
N ASP A 185 1.80 -0.52 13.62
CA ASP A 185 2.74 -1.37 12.87
C ASP A 185 2.73 -1.05 11.37
N MET A 186 1.56 -0.77 10.80
CA MET A 186 1.38 -0.44 9.39
C MET A 186 1.77 1.00 9.04
N SER A 187 2.02 1.87 10.00
CA SER A 187 2.35 3.30 9.81
C SER A 187 3.85 3.58 9.72
N SER A 188 4.70 2.55 9.59
CA SER A 188 6.16 2.69 9.55
C SER A 188 6.73 3.31 8.25
N GLY A 189 5.90 3.56 7.24
CA GLY A 189 6.29 4.18 5.96
C GLY A 189 6.46 5.69 6.05
N LYS A 190 7.15 6.28 5.05
CA LYS A 190 7.28 7.74 4.91
C LYS A 190 5.97 8.34 4.37
N LEU A 191 5.08 8.72 5.27
CA LEU A 191 3.81 9.34 4.95
C LEU A 191 3.95 10.87 4.96
N GLN A 192 3.37 11.55 3.94
CA GLN A 192 3.29 13.01 3.92
C GLN A 192 1.96 13.47 4.55
N ARG A 193 1.97 14.68 5.16
CA ARG A 193 0.79 15.23 5.86
C ARG A 193 -0.50 15.31 5.03
N GLY A 194 -0.41 15.30 3.70
CA GLY A 194 -1.58 15.31 2.82
C GLY A 194 -2.17 13.93 2.48
N ASP A 195 -1.39 12.88 2.67
CA ASP A 195 -1.72 11.56 2.11
C ASP A 195 -2.89 10.89 2.86
N TYR A 196 -2.98 11.06 4.18
CA TYR A 196 -4.06 10.49 4.98
C TYR A 196 -5.43 11.14 4.72
N GLN A 197 -5.48 12.35 4.14
CA GLN A 197 -6.75 13.02 3.83
C GLN A 197 -7.63 12.20 2.89
N LEU A 198 -7.02 11.35 2.05
CA LEU A 198 -7.77 10.42 1.21
C LEU A 198 -8.50 9.37 2.05
N ILE A 199 -7.85 8.80 3.05
CA ILE A 199 -8.46 7.79 3.94
C ILE A 199 -9.61 8.44 4.73
N VAL A 200 -9.39 9.63 5.30
CA VAL A 200 -10.43 10.38 6.02
C VAL A 200 -11.61 10.68 5.09
N LYS A 201 -11.36 11.19 3.89
CA LYS A 201 -12.41 11.46 2.88
C LYS A 201 -13.27 10.24 2.57
N TYR A 202 -12.65 9.09 2.35
CA TYR A 202 -13.39 7.85 2.08
C TYR A 202 -14.04 7.27 3.33
N GLY A 203 -13.48 7.52 4.53
CA GLY A 203 -14.10 7.21 5.81
C GLY A 203 -15.37 8.02 6.03
N ASP A 204 -15.34 9.33 5.79
CA ASP A 204 -16.50 10.22 5.84
C ASP A 204 -17.55 9.80 4.81
N PHE A 205 -17.12 9.42 3.61
CA PHE A 205 -18.03 8.89 2.60
C PHE A 205 -18.67 7.57 3.06
N LEU A 206 -17.91 6.67 3.69
CA LEU A 206 -18.39 5.40 4.23
C LEU A 206 -19.41 5.61 5.34
N SER A 207 -19.17 6.56 6.27
CA SER A 207 -20.11 6.90 7.35
C SER A 207 -21.46 7.40 6.81
N GLN A 208 -21.42 7.99 5.61
CA GLN A 208 -22.62 8.42 4.88
C GLN A 208 -23.33 7.28 4.15
N GLN A 209 -22.79 6.07 4.10
CA GLN A 209 -23.35 4.92 3.37
C GLN A 209 -23.46 3.69 4.30
N PRO A 210 -24.41 3.68 5.27
CA PRO A 210 -24.54 2.60 6.25
C PRO A 210 -24.81 1.24 5.62
N GLU A 211 -25.50 1.20 4.47
CA GLU A 211 -25.73 -0.05 3.73
C GLU A 211 -24.42 -0.69 3.24
N LEU A 212 -23.45 0.13 2.86
CA LEU A 212 -22.13 -0.32 2.39
C LEU A 212 -21.32 -0.89 3.55
N MET A 213 -21.41 -0.28 4.72
CA MET A 213 -20.78 -0.76 5.93
C MET A 213 -21.40 -2.07 6.41
N GLN A 214 -22.73 -2.18 6.43
CA GLN A 214 -23.44 -3.43 6.78
C GLN A 214 -23.05 -4.57 5.84
N LEU A 215 -22.95 -4.31 4.54
CA LEU A 215 -22.53 -5.29 3.55
C LEU A 215 -21.08 -5.75 3.79
N ALA A 216 -20.18 -4.82 4.12
CA ALA A 216 -18.81 -5.14 4.47
C ALA A 216 -18.74 -5.98 5.77
N GLU A 217 -19.54 -5.65 6.78
CA GLU A 217 -19.64 -6.41 8.01
C GLU A 217 -20.19 -7.83 7.78
N GLN A 218 -21.26 -7.97 7.00
CA GLN A 218 -21.78 -9.27 6.63
C GLN A 218 -20.74 -10.13 5.93
N LEU A 219 -20.06 -9.58 4.94
CA LEU A 219 -19.01 -10.26 4.20
C LEU A 219 -17.79 -10.53 5.08
N GLY A 220 -17.41 -9.57 5.92
CA GLY A 220 -16.25 -9.68 6.79
C GLY A 220 -16.43 -10.63 7.96
N ARG A 221 -17.66 -10.78 8.48
CA ARG A 221 -17.96 -11.64 9.66
C ARG A 221 -18.42 -13.03 9.29
N SER A 222 -18.85 -13.27 8.03
CA SER A 222 -19.37 -14.58 7.64
C SER A 222 -18.25 -15.52 7.19
N ARG A 223 -17.86 -16.45 8.04
CA ARG A 223 -17.37 -17.74 7.61
C ARG A 223 -18.46 -18.76 7.92
N GLU A 224 -19.30 -18.96 6.94
CA GLU A 224 -20.45 -19.84 7.07
C GLU A 224 -20.04 -21.29 6.86
N ALA A 225 -20.61 -22.19 7.68
CA ALA A 225 -20.60 -23.61 7.44
C ALA A 225 -21.23 -23.94 6.07
N LYS A 226 -20.82 -25.05 5.47
CA LYS A 226 -21.27 -25.53 4.16
C LYS A 226 -22.75 -25.29 3.95
N SER A 227 -23.09 -24.54 2.90
CA SER A 227 -24.48 -24.45 2.46
C SER A 227 -24.96 -25.82 1.96
N VAL A 228 -25.85 -26.42 2.69
CA VAL A 228 -26.63 -27.51 2.16
C VAL A 228 -27.79 -26.89 1.36
N PRO A 229 -27.90 -27.13 0.05
CA PRO A 229 -28.99 -26.57 -0.73
C PRO A 229 -30.31 -27.12 -0.22
N LYS A 230 -31.11 -26.29 0.46
CA LYS A 230 -32.50 -26.60 0.75
C LYS A 230 -33.31 -26.59 -0.53
N LYS A 231 -34.12 -27.63 -0.74
CA LYS A 231 -34.94 -27.80 -1.94
C LYS A 231 -35.99 -26.68 -2.16
N ASP A 232 -36.24 -25.86 -1.13
CA ASP A 232 -37.26 -24.80 -1.14
C ASP A 232 -36.65 -23.38 -1.01
N ALA A 233 -35.45 -23.14 -1.54
CA ALA A 233 -34.85 -21.81 -1.51
C ALA A 233 -35.63 -20.84 -2.40
N PRO A 234 -35.95 -19.61 -1.92
CA PRO A 234 -36.61 -18.61 -2.72
C PRO A 234 -35.75 -18.24 -3.94
N MET A 235 -36.39 -18.14 -5.11
CA MET A 235 -35.72 -17.73 -6.36
C MET A 235 -35.53 -16.23 -6.38
N GLU A 236 -34.28 -15.80 -6.52
CA GLU A 236 -33.95 -14.38 -6.69
C GLU A 236 -33.75 -14.06 -8.16
N THR A 237 -34.44 -13.01 -8.62
CA THR A 237 -34.32 -12.53 -10.00
C THR A 237 -33.12 -11.63 -10.18
N PHE A 238 -32.18 -12.06 -11.02
CA PHE A 238 -31.01 -11.29 -11.35
C PHE A 238 -31.16 -10.67 -12.74
N ARG A 239 -31.09 -9.34 -12.81
CA ARG A 239 -31.13 -8.64 -14.08
C ARG A 239 -29.72 -8.50 -14.63
N THR A 240 -29.51 -8.99 -15.85
CA THR A 240 -28.21 -8.98 -16.52
C THR A 240 -28.31 -8.12 -17.76
N LEU A 241 -27.34 -7.24 -17.96
CA LEU A 241 -27.15 -6.59 -19.25
C LEU A 241 -26.31 -7.50 -20.16
N VAL A 242 -26.92 -7.93 -21.24
CA VAL A 242 -26.26 -8.70 -22.28
C VAL A 242 -26.09 -7.80 -23.51
N ARG A 243 -24.92 -7.81 -24.09
CA ARG A 243 -24.62 -7.12 -25.33
C ARG A 243 -25.12 -7.97 -26.49
N GLU A 244 -26.18 -7.55 -27.13
CA GLU A 244 -26.78 -8.23 -28.27
C GLU A 244 -26.67 -7.35 -29.51
N PRO A 245 -26.57 -7.95 -30.72
CA PRO A 245 -26.60 -7.17 -31.95
C PRO A 245 -27.89 -6.37 -32.00
N SER A 246 -27.76 -5.06 -32.18
CA SER A 246 -28.89 -4.12 -32.26
C SER A 246 -29.39 -4.02 -33.69
N THR A 247 -30.70 -3.87 -33.81
CA THR A 247 -31.33 -3.48 -35.07
C THR A 247 -31.11 -1.98 -35.39
N VAL A 248 -30.68 -1.20 -34.39
CA VAL A 248 -30.32 0.23 -34.58
C VAL A 248 -28.81 0.31 -34.69
N PRO A 249 -28.27 0.53 -35.87
CA PRO A 249 -26.85 0.56 -36.12
C PRO A 249 -26.24 1.91 -35.70
N GLU A 250 -25.12 1.87 -34.98
CA GLU A 250 -24.40 3.04 -34.47
C GLU A 250 -23.11 3.37 -35.21
N GLN A 251 -22.49 2.37 -35.83
CA GLN A 251 -21.19 2.54 -36.48
C GLN A 251 -21.17 1.88 -37.88
N VAL A 252 -20.41 2.49 -38.79
CA VAL A 252 -20.11 1.89 -40.09
C VAL A 252 -18.94 0.90 -39.92
N ASP A 253 -19.20 -0.37 -40.15
CA ASP A 253 -18.19 -1.45 -40.05
C ASP A 253 -17.57 -1.80 -41.42
N GLY A 254 -18.20 -1.38 -42.52
CA GLY A 254 -17.68 -1.64 -43.84
C GLY A 254 -18.68 -1.34 -44.95
N ILE A 255 -18.46 -1.96 -46.12
CA ILE A 255 -19.29 -1.84 -47.31
C ILE A 255 -19.84 -3.24 -47.63
N MET A 256 -21.07 -3.32 -47.99
CA MET A 256 -21.74 -4.57 -48.42
C MET A 256 -22.61 -4.30 -49.66
N GLN A 257 -22.97 -5.35 -50.39
CA GLN A 257 -23.95 -5.28 -51.45
C GLN A 257 -25.33 -5.60 -50.90
N SER A 258 -26.30 -4.72 -51.15
CA SER A 258 -27.70 -4.90 -50.73
C SER A 258 -28.68 -4.07 -51.59
N ASP A 259 -29.94 -4.19 -51.28
CA ASP A 259 -31.07 -3.39 -51.85
C ASP A 259 -31.49 -2.23 -50.92
N ASP A 260 -30.72 -1.91 -49.87
CA ASP A 260 -31.05 -0.88 -48.89
C ASP A 260 -30.71 0.52 -49.42
N ILE A 261 -31.68 1.20 -49.99
CA ILE A 261 -31.52 2.54 -50.57
C ILE A 261 -31.15 3.60 -49.50
N LEU A 262 -31.52 3.38 -48.23
CA LEU A 262 -31.23 4.36 -47.15
C LEU A 262 -29.75 4.38 -46.74
N ARG A 263 -28.99 3.40 -47.19
CA ARG A 263 -27.57 3.22 -46.81
C ARG A 263 -26.62 3.25 -47.99
N LEU A 264 -27.04 3.86 -49.09
CA LEU A 264 -26.23 3.94 -50.31
C LEU A 264 -24.94 4.71 -50.11
N LEU A 265 -23.90 4.23 -50.76
CA LEU A 265 -22.66 4.99 -50.86
C LEU A 265 -22.81 6.16 -51.85
N PRO A 266 -22.07 7.26 -51.64
CA PRO A 266 -22.12 8.43 -52.55
C PRO A 266 -21.89 8.10 -54.02
N PRO A 267 -21.04 7.13 -54.44
CA PRO A 267 -20.91 6.75 -55.86
C PRO A 267 -22.18 6.16 -56.49
N GLU A 268 -22.95 5.38 -55.69
CA GLU A 268 -24.22 4.80 -56.18
C GLU A 268 -25.30 5.88 -56.28
N LEU A 269 -25.32 6.87 -55.37
CA LEU A 269 -26.20 8.04 -55.48
C LEU A 269 -25.87 8.90 -56.71
N ALA A 270 -24.59 9.02 -57.06
CA ALA A 270 -24.17 9.73 -58.25
C ALA A 270 -24.69 9.10 -59.57
N THR A 271 -24.89 7.79 -59.60
CA THR A 271 -25.43 7.11 -60.80
C THR A 271 -26.90 7.48 -61.06
N LEU A 272 -27.68 7.81 -60.03
CA LEU A 272 -29.02 8.31 -60.16
C LEU A 272 -29.10 9.75 -60.75
N GLY A 273 -28.02 10.52 -60.57
CA GLY A 273 -27.93 11.89 -61.09
C GLY A 273 -27.53 11.97 -62.59
N ILE A 274 -27.22 10.82 -63.23
CA ILE A 274 -26.78 10.73 -64.61
C ILE A 274 -27.79 9.87 -65.37
N SER A 275 -28.53 10.48 -66.26
CA SER A 275 -29.63 9.82 -66.98
C SER A 275 -29.22 8.55 -67.74
N GLU A 276 -27.97 8.48 -68.24
CA GLU A 276 -27.46 7.30 -68.96
C GLU A 276 -27.15 6.14 -68.01
N LEU A 277 -26.91 6.40 -66.70
CA LEU A 277 -26.58 5.37 -65.71
C LEU A 277 -27.77 4.97 -64.81
N GLU A 278 -28.90 5.62 -64.98
CA GLU A 278 -30.10 5.37 -64.18
C GLU A 278 -30.61 3.92 -64.32
N TYR A 279 -30.59 3.39 -65.53
CA TYR A 279 -30.97 2.00 -65.79
C TYR A 279 -30.02 0.99 -65.15
N GLU A 280 -28.75 1.31 -65.05
CA GLU A 280 -27.77 0.47 -64.39
C GLU A 280 -27.96 0.47 -62.83
N PHE A 281 -28.38 1.60 -62.30
CA PHE A 281 -28.77 1.68 -60.89
C PHE A 281 -29.96 0.79 -60.58
N TYR A 282 -31.02 0.84 -61.39
CA TYR A 282 -32.20 -0.01 -61.20
C TYR A 282 -31.88 -1.50 -61.38
N ARG A 283 -31.01 -1.84 -62.29
CA ARG A 283 -30.52 -3.21 -62.47
C ARG A 283 -29.85 -3.73 -61.19
N ARG A 284 -28.90 -2.97 -60.67
CA ARG A 284 -28.20 -3.29 -59.42
C ARG A 284 -29.11 -3.36 -58.21
N LEU A 285 -30.12 -2.50 -58.16
CA LEU A 285 -31.13 -2.54 -57.11
C LEU A 285 -31.89 -3.86 -57.10
N VAL A 286 -32.38 -4.30 -58.29
CA VAL A 286 -33.12 -5.54 -58.40
C VAL A 286 -32.23 -6.77 -58.14
N GLU A 287 -30.97 -6.71 -58.57
CA GLU A 287 -29.99 -7.75 -58.33
C GLU A 287 -29.38 -7.73 -56.90
N LYS A 288 -29.75 -6.76 -56.06
CA LYS A 288 -29.22 -6.54 -54.68
C LYS A 288 -27.72 -6.31 -54.67
N GLN A 289 -27.19 -5.64 -55.67
CA GLN A 289 -25.75 -5.40 -55.84
C GLN A 289 -25.38 -3.94 -55.61
N LEU A 290 -26.27 -3.10 -55.10
CA LEU A 290 -25.92 -1.73 -54.75
C LEU A 290 -24.90 -1.75 -53.58
N LEU A 291 -23.90 -0.90 -53.68
CA LEU A 291 -22.94 -0.71 -52.60
C LEU A 291 -23.56 0.12 -51.50
N THR A 292 -23.68 -0.48 -50.33
CA THR A 292 -24.31 0.12 -49.15
C THR A 292 -23.38 0.06 -47.95
N TYR A 293 -23.56 0.98 -47.00
CA TYR A 293 -22.83 0.91 -45.72
C TYR A 293 -23.29 -0.29 -44.90
N ARG A 294 -22.33 -1.15 -44.49
CA ARG A 294 -22.58 -2.16 -43.49
C ARG A 294 -22.48 -1.52 -42.12
N LEU A 295 -23.58 -1.48 -41.41
CA LEU A 295 -23.69 -0.86 -40.12
C LEU A 295 -23.66 -1.97 -39.06
N HIS A 296 -22.89 -1.73 -38.00
CA HIS A 296 -22.81 -2.60 -36.84
C HIS A 296 -23.30 -1.80 -35.63
N GLY A 297 -24.16 -2.40 -34.86
CA GLY A 297 -24.66 -1.82 -33.63
C GLY A 297 -24.79 -2.91 -32.58
N GLU A 298 -24.43 -2.58 -31.35
CA GLU A 298 -24.61 -3.45 -30.22
C GLU A 298 -25.45 -2.72 -29.18
N ALA A 299 -26.56 -3.29 -28.76
CA ALA A 299 -27.38 -2.75 -27.70
C ALA A 299 -27.31 -3.61 -26.45
N TRP A 300 -27.28 -2.93 -25.32
CA TRP A 300 -27.40 -3.55 -24.03
C TRP A 300 -28.87 -3.86 -23.74
N ARG A 301 -29.20 -5.16 -23.61
CA ARG A 301 -30.57 -5.59 -23.24
C ARG A 301 -30.56 -6.23 -21.85
N GLU A 302 -31.56 -5.87 -21.07
CA GLU A 302 -31.86 -6.53 -19.80
C GLU A 302 -32.39 -7.95 -20.02
N LYS A 303 -31.68 -8.91 -19.45
CA LYS A 303 -32.16 -10.29 -19.37
C LYS A 303 -32.33 -10.69 -17.91
N VAL A 304 -33.55 -11.11 -17.58
CA VAL A 304 -33.86 -11.58 -16.23
C VAL A 304 -33.50 -13.05 -16.11
N THR A 305 -32.68 -13.40 -15.13
CA THR A 305 -32.32 -14.79 -14.83
C THR A 305 -32.63 -15.08 -13.36
N GLU A 306 -33.28 -16.17 -13.08
CA GLU A 306 -33.61 -16.63 -11.74
C GLU A 306 -32.52 -17.53 -11.20
N ARG A 307 -32.12 -17.34 -9.94
CA ARG A 307 -31.17 -18.16 -9.23
C ARG A 307 -31.72 -18.50 -7.84
N PRO A 308 -31.60 -19.76 -7.37
CA PRO A 308 -31.95 -20.09 -6.00
C PRO A 308 -31.04 -19.37 -5.01
N VAL A 309 -31.61 -18.71 -4.03
CA VAL A 309 -30.88 -18.10 -2.91
C VAL A 309 -30.60 -19.17 -1.88
N THR A 310 -29.34 -19.36 -1.56
CA THR A 310 -28.93 -20.31 -0.52
C THR A 310 -28.88 -19.58 0.82
N HIS A 311 -29.78 -19.85 1.74
CA HIS A 311 -29.69 -19.41 3.13
C HIS A 311 -28.84 -20.38 3.93
N GLN A 312 -28.01 -19.86 4.82
CA GLN A 312 -27.03 -20.63 5.57
C GLN A 312 -27.25 -20.51 7.07
N ASP A 313 -27.08 -21.59 7.77
CA ASP A 313 -26.99 -21.65 9.23
C ASP A 313 -25.51 -21.45 9.63
N PHE A 314 -25.28 -20.63 10.65
CA PHE A 314 -23.95 -20.14 11.05
C PHE A 314 -23.27 -21.10 12.02
N ASP A 315 -22.13 -21.67 11.61
CA ASP A 315 -21.15 -22.27 12.51
C ASP A 315 -19.88 -21.39 12.53
N GLU A 316 -19.42 -21.00 13.71
CA GLU A 316 -18.26 -20.12 13.89
C GLU A 316 -16.95 -20.84 13.55
N GLN A 317 -16.52 -20.81 12.30
CA GLN A 317 -15.19 -21.27 11.91
C GLN A 317 -14.16 -20.11 11.89
N PRO A 318 -12.85 -20.38 12.10
CA PRO A 318 -11.83 -19.35 12.08
C PRO A 318 -11.78 -18.63 10.73
N ARG A 319 -11.73 -17.31 10.76
CA ARG A 319 -11.83 -16.41 9.60
C ARG A 319 -10.48 -16.26 8.94
N GLY A 320 -10.39 -16.56 7.63
CA GLY A 320 -9.19 -16.43 6.83
C GLY A 320 -8.87 -15.01 6.38
N PRO A 321 -7.73 -14.78 5.69
CA PRO A 321 -7.39 -13.51 5.09
C PRO A 321 -8.34 -13.13 3.95
N PHE A 322 -8.33 -11.83 3.55
CA PHE A 322 -9.10 -11.33 2.41
C PHE A 322 -8.23 -11.11 1.18
N ILE A 323 -8.66 -11.57 0.02
CA ILE A 323 -8.16 -11.17 -1.29
C ILE A 323 -9.25 -10.37 -1.99
N VAL A 324 -9.12 -9.06 -2.01
CA VAL A 324 -10.12 -8.15 -2.59
C VAL A 324 -9.66 -7.73 -3.98
N CYS A 325 -10.47 -8.02 -4.98
CA CYS A 325 -10.19 -7.66 -6.37
C CYS A 325 -11.16 -6.57 -6.82
N VAL A 326 -10.64 -5.44 -7.25
CA VAL A 326 -11.43 -4.28 -7.66
C VAL A 326 -11.27 -4.03 -9.14
N ASP A 327 -12.39 -4.00 -9.84
CA ASP A 327 -12.48 -3.61 -11.24
C ASP A 327 -12.22 -2.12 -11.39
N THR A 328 -11.22 -1.76 -12.18
CA THR A 328 -10.87 -0.37 -12.48
C THR A 328 -11.24 0.05 -13.90
N SER A 329 -12.20 -0.63 -14.50
CA SER A 329 -12.74 -0.28 -15.82
C SER A 329 -13.39 1.09 -15.83
N GLY A 330 -13.52 1.67 -17.02
CA GLY A 330 -14.16 2.98 -17.20
C GLY A 330 -15.62 3.03 -16.72
N SER A 331 -16.35 1.92 -16.80
CA SER A 331 -17.73 1.79 -16.30
C SER A 331 -17.83 1.84 -14.77
N MET A 332 -16.76 1.48 -14.08
CA MET A 332 -16.62 1.58 -12.62
C MET A 332 -16.22 3.00 -12.15
N GLY A 333 -16.05 3.97 -13.06
CA GLY A 333 -15.70 5.34 -12.70
C GLY A 333 -16.78 6.11 -11.94
N GLY A 334 -16.42 7.25 -11.36
CA GLY A 334 -17.33 8.16 -10.67
C GLY A 334 -17.85 7.65 -9.33
N PHE A 335 -19.16 7.48 -9.18
CA PHE A 335 -19.77 7.06 -7.91
C PHE A 335 -19.45 5.59 -7.57
N ASN A 336 -19.38 4.70 -8.58
CA ASN A 336 -18.98 3.31 -8.38
C ASN A 336 -17.57 3.20 -7.83
N GLU A 337 -16.64 4.00 -8.35
CA GLU A 337 -15.26 4.11 -7.84
C GLU A 337 -15.23 4.51 -6.36
N GLN A 338 -16.02 5.54 -5.99
CA GLN A 338 -16.11 5.99 -4.61
C GLN A 338 -16.64 4.89 -3.68
N CYS A 339 -17.71 4.20 -4.10
CA CYS A 339 -18.29 3.08 -3.36
C CYS A 339 -17.30 1.91 -3.22
N ALA A 340 -16.61 1.53 -4.30
CA ALA A 340 -15.64 0.44 -4.28
C ALA A 340 -14.46 0.75 -3.34
N LYS A 341 -13.92 1.94 -3.40
CA LYS A 341 -12.84 2.41 -2.52
C LYS A 341 -13.26 2.46 -1.05
N ALA A 342 -14.43 3.01 -0.76
CA ALA A 342 -14.99 3.06 0.59
C ALA A 342 -15.26 1.65 1.15
N PHE A 343 -15.75 0.75 0.30
CA PHE A 343 -15.96 -0.65 0.68
C PHE A 343 -14.66 -1.38 1.00
N CYS A 344 -13.59 -1.17 0.21
CA CYS A 344 -12.27 -1.70 0.52
C CYS A 344 -11.73 -1.15 1.85
N LEU A 345 -11.99 0.11 2.14
CA LEU A 345 -11.62 0.72 3.43
C LEU A 345 -12.39 0.07 4.60
N ALA A 346 -13.69 -0.23 4.40
CA ALA A 346 -14.48 -0.96 5.38
C ALA A 346 -13.94 -2.38 5.64
N LEU A 347 -13.56 -3.12 4.59
CA LEU A 347 -12.93 -4.43 4.72
C LEU A 347 -11.57 -4.35 5.42
N MET A 348 -10.77 -3.33 5.12
CA MET A 348 -9.51 -3.07 5.81
C MET A 348 -9.74 -2.81 7.31
N ARG A 349 -10.73 -2.01 7.68
CA ARG A 349 -11.13 -1.75 9.08
C ARG A 349 -11.47 -3.05 9.81
N ILE A 350 -12.29 -3.91 9.21
CA ILE A 350 -12.65 -5.22 9.76
C ILE A 350 -11.42 -6.13 9.87
N ALA A 351 -10.58 -6.16 8.84
CA ALA A 351 -9.36 -6.95 8.86
C ALA A 351 -8.39 -6.51 9.97
N LEU A 352 -8.29 -5.21 10.23
CA LEU A 352 -7.52 -4.67 11.35
C LEU A 352 -8.09 -5.10 12.70
N ALA A 353 -9.42 -5.00 12.88
CA ALA A 353 -10.10 -5.36 14.13
C ALA A 353 -9.97 -6.87 14.45
N ASP A 354 -10.10 -7.71 13.43
CA ASP A 354 -10.10 -9.17 13.54
C ASP A 354 -8.70 -9.80 13.44
N ASN A 355 -7.64 -9.03 13.35
CA ASN A 355 -6.27 -9.50 13.12
C ASN A 355 -6.12 -10.36 11.83
N ARG A 356 -6.79 -9.97 10.75
CA ARG A 356 -6.74 -10.66 9.46
C ARG A 356 -5.83 -9.94 8.48
N ARG A 357 -5.25 -10.67 7.53
CA ARG A 357 -4.52 -10.07 6.42
C ARG A 357 -5.49 -9.60 5.34
N CYS A 358 -5.19 -8.49 4.69
CA CYS A 358 -5.96 -7.93 3.59
C CYS A 358 -5.06 -7.61 2.42
N PHE A 359 -5.40 -8.15 1.26
CA PHE A 359 -4.68 -7.95 0.00
C PHE A 359 -5.63 -7.38 -1.04
N ILE A 360 -5.27 -6.27 -1.66
CA ILE A 360 -6.09 -5.65 -2.71
C ILE A 360 -5.40 -5.80 -4.06
N MET A 361 -6.13 -6.27 -5.05
CA MET A 361 -5.73 -6.31 -6.45
C MET A 361 -6.65 -5.41 -7.26
N LEU A 362 -6.06 -4.49 -8.01
CA LEU A 362 -6.77 -3.74 -9.04
C LEU A 362 -6.58 -4.46 -10.37
N PHE A 363 -7.67 -4.70 -11.06
CA PHE A 363 -7.58 -5.30 -12.38
C PHE A 363 -8.26 -4.42 -13.44
N SER A 364 -7.58 -4.30 -14.56
CA SER A 364 -8.05 -3.66 -15.78
C SER A 364 -7.52 -4.46 -16.98
N SER A 365 -6.65 -3.89 -17.81
CA SER A 365 -5.78 -4.60 -18.74
C SER A 365 -4.55 -5.22 -18.04
N GLU A 366 -4.17 -4.69 -16.88
CA GLU A 366 -3.09 -5.14 -16.04
C GLU A 366 -3.58 -5.32 -14.59
N VAL A 367 -2.86 -6.16 -13.81
CA VAL A 367 -3.17 -6.41 -12.40
C VAL A 367 -2.15 -5.69 -11.53
N VAL A 368 -2.61 -4.70 -10.76
CA VAL A 368 -1.80 -4.00 -9.76
C VAL A 368 -2.12 -4.56 -8.37
N ARG A 369 -1.11 -4.86 -7.58
CA ARG A 369 -1.22 -5.57 -6.29
C ARG A 369 -0.84 -4.66 -5.13
N TYR A 370 -1.63 -4.66 -4.05
CA TYR A 370 -1.41 -3.91 -2.82
C TYR A 370 -1.59 -4.82 -1.61
N GLU A 371 -0.56 -4.97 -0.79
CA GLU A 371 -0.66 -5.71 0.47
C GLU A 371 -0.88 -4.72 1.62
N LEU A 372 -2.08 -4.71 2.19
CA LEU A 372 -2.46 -3.73 3.22
C LEU A 372 -2.08 -4.15 4.64
N SER A 373 -1.66 -5.38 4.84
CA SER A 373 -1.33 -5.92 6.18
C SER A 373 0.14 -5.82 6.56
N GLY A 374 1.00 -5.38 5.65
CA GLY A 374 2.44 -5.22 5.90
C GLY A 374 2.80 -3.90 6.59
N ALA A 375 4.08 -3.72 6.93
CA ALA A 375 4.61 -2.53 7.60
C ALA A 375 4.33 -1.20 6.83
N SER A 376 4.22 -1.25 5.50
CA SER A 376 3.83 -0.12 4.65
C SER A 376 2.35 -0.14 4.25
N GLY A 377 1.49 -0.84 4.98
CA GLY A 377 0.10 -1.09 4.60
C GLY A 377 -0.71 0.19 4.41
N ILE A 378 -0.52 1.21 5.25
CA ILE A 378 -1.21 2.50 5.12
C ILE A 378 -0.76 3.24 3.86
N GLU A 379 0.54 3.25 3.56
CA GLU A 379 1.07 3.85 2.33
C GLU A 379 0.49 3.18 1.08
N GLN A 380 0.40 1.85 1.10
CA GLN A 380 -0.22 1.10 0.02
C GLN A 380 -1.73 1.36 -0.09
N ALA A 381 -2.44 1.50 1.03
CA ALA A 381 -3.84 1.89 1.03
C ALA A 381 -4.04 3.28 0.41
N ILE A 382 -3.20 4.25 0.74
CA ILE A 382 -3.23 5.60 0.16
C ILE A 382 -2.95 5.54 -1.35
N ARG A 383 -1.94 4.79 -1.78
CA ARG A 383 -1.64 4.58 -3.20
C ARG A 383 -2.82 3.96 -3.94
N PHE A 384 -3.47 2.95 -3.35
CA PHE A 384 -4.69 2.37 -3.88
C PHE A 384 -5.81 3.42 -4.00
N LEU A 385 -6.10 4.17 -2.94
CA LEU A 385 -7.15 5.19 -2.92
C LEU A 385 -6.89 6.34 -3.91
N SER A 386 -5.64 6.64 -4.22
CA SER A 386 -5.25 7.67 -5.20
C SER A 386 -5.44 7.23 -6.66
N GLN A 387 -5.51 5.94 -6.96
CA GLN A 387 -5.69 5.42 -8.31
C GLN A 387 -7.04 5.84 -8.90
N ARG A 388 -7.06 6.15 -10.19
CA ARG A 388 -8.29 6.48 -10.95
C ARG A 388 -8.69 5.29 -11.80
N PHE A 389 -9.98 4.99 -11.84
CA PHE A 389 -10.54 3.90 -12.63
C PHE A 389 -10.72 4.35 -14.08
N ARG A 390 -9.90 3.85 -15.00
CA ARG A 390 -9.89 4.23 -16.43
C ARG A 390 -9.47 3.10 -17.36
N GLY A 391 -9.42 1.86 -16.88
CA GLY A 391 -8.92 0.71 -17.63
C GLY A 391 -10.00 -0.03 -18.42
N GLY A 392 -9.59 -1.09 -19.11
CA GLY A 392 -10.48 -2.14 -19.61
C GLY A 392 -10.90 -3.10 -18.49
N THR A 393 -11.57 -4.21 -18.83
CA THR A 393 -11.99 -5.23 -17.86
C THR A 393 -11.44 -6.59 -18.28
N ASP A 394 -10.42 -7.08 -17.59
CA ASP A 394 -9.90 -8.46 -17.78
C ASP A 394 -10.11 -9.29 -16.51
N LEU A 395 -11.31 -9.84 -16.38
CA LEU A 395 -11.67 -10.75 -15.29
C LEU A 395 -10.86 -12.05 -15.33
N ALA A 396 -10.43 -12.50 -16.50
CA ALA A 396 -9.68 -13.76 -16.62
C ALA A 396 -8.30 -13.64 -15.94
N SER A 397 -7.59 -12.53 -16.19
CA SER A 397 -6.31 -12.24 -15.52
C SER A 397 -6.49 -12.03 -14.03
N CYS A 398 -7.60 -11.40 -13.60
CA CYS A 398 -7.94 -11.28 -12.18
C CYS A 398 -8.07 -12.64 -11.50
N PHE A 399 -8.88 -13.56 -12.05
CA PHE A 399 -9.04 -14.89 -11.48
C PHE A 399 -7.76 -15.71 -11.47
N ARG A 400 -6.91 -15.61 -12.52
CA ARG A 400 -5.59 -16.25 -12.52
C ARG A 400 -4.71 -15.74 -11.38
N ALA A 401 -4.70 -14.43 -11.15
CA ALA A 401 -3.94 -13.82 -10.07
C ALA A 401 -4.46 -14.22 -8.67
N ILE A 402 -5.80 -14.37 -8.50
CA ILE A 402 -6.39 -14.90 -7.26
C ILE A 402 -5.92 -16.33 -7.03
N VAL A 403 -6.05 -17.20 -8.04
CA VAL A 403 -5.66 -18.61 -7.97
C VAL A 403 -4.18 -18.75 -7.63
N GLU A 404 -3.32 -17.96 -8.28
CA GLU A 404 -1.88 -17.91 -8.00
C GLU A 404 -1.62 -17.54 -6.53
N ARG A 405 -2.29 -16.49 -6.01
CA ARG A 405 -2.09 -16.03 -4.64
C ARG A 405 -2.61 -17.01 -3.60
N MET A 406 -3.71 -17.70 -3.87
CA MET A 406 -4.26 -18.73 -2.98
C MET A 406 -3.39 -19.99 -2.87
N GLN A 407 -2.44 -20.19 -3.78
CA GLN A 407 -1.46 -21.28 -3.69
C GLN A 407 -0.37 -21.01 -2.64
N ASP A 408 -0.15 -19.75 -2.26
CA ASP A 408 0.78 -19.40 -1.20
C ASP A 408 0.23 -19.86 0.15
N HIS A 409 1.05 -20.49 0.97
CA HIS A 409 0.67 -21.05 2.28
C HIS A 409 -0.03 -20.02 3.20
N GLU A 410 0.38 -18.75 3.13
CA GLU A 410 -0.18 -17.66 3.93
C GLU A 410 -1.60 -17.25 3.51
N TRP A 411 -2.02 -17.62 2.30
CA TRP A 411 -3.29 -17.26 1.66
C TRP A 411 -4.15 -18.49 1.32
N SER A 412 -3.75 -19.68 1.81
CA SER A 412 -4.44 -20.93 1.55
C SER A 412 -5.89 -20.96 2.07
N ASP A 413 -6.20 -20.18 3.09
CA ASP A 413 -7.55 -20.07 3.68
C ASP A 413 -8.22 -18.72 3.33
N ALA A 414 -7.76 -18.03 2.29
CA ALA A 414 -8.26 -16.72 1.91
C ALA A 414 -9.64 -16.78 1.27
N ASP A 415 -10.49 -15.80 1.61
CA ASP A 415 -11.73 -15.52 0.90
C ASP A 415 -11.48 -14.50 -0.21
N ALA A 416 -11.88 -14.82 -1.45
CA ALA A 416 -11.77 -13.91 -2.58
C ALA A 416 -13.05 -13.07 -2.71
N VAL A 417 -12.89 -11.76 -2.84
CA VAL A 417 -13.97 -10.79 -3.02
C VAL A 417 -13.74 -10.02 -4.30
N VAL A 418 -14.60 -10.17 -5.29
CA VAL A 418 -14.49 -9.45 -6.56
C VAL A 418 -15.55 -8.34 -6.62
N ILE A 419 -15.09 -7.11 -6.74
CA ILE A 419 -15.92 -5.90 -6.81
C ILE A 419 -15.93 -5.40 -8.25
N SER A 420 -17.06 -5.47 -8.93
CA SER A 420 -17.22 -5.08 -10.34
C SER A 420 -18.69 -4.78 -10.64
N ASP A 421 -18.95 -4.16 -11.76
CA ASP A 421 -20.28 -4.13 -12.37
C ASP A 421 -20.60 -5.41 -13.16
N PHE A 422 -19.59 -6.29 -13.33
CA PHE A 422 -19.68 -7.56 -14.04
C PHE A 422 -20.15 -7.44 -15.50
N ILE A 423 -19.94 -6.30 -16.12
CA ILE A 423 -20.16 -6.05 -17.54
C ILE A 423 -18.88 -6.41 -18.30
N ALA A 424 -18.59 -7.71 -18.40
CA ALA A 424 -17.35 -8.20 -18.99
C ALA A 424 -17.58 -9.29 -20.03
N GLN A 425 -16.52 -9.67 -20.75
CA GLN A 425 -16.54 -10.81 -21.65
C GLN A 425 -16.70 -12.13 -20.89
N ARG A 426 -17.10 -13.21 -21.61
CA ARG A 426 -17.18 -14.54 -21.04
C ARG A 426 -15.81 -15.00 -20.55
N LEU A 427 -15.76 -15.61 -19.36
CA LEU A 427 -14.54 -16.19 -18.82
C LEU A 427 -14.13 -17.44 -19.61
N PRO A 428 -12.82 -17.66 -19.82
CA PRO A 428 -12.30 -18.90 -20.41
C PRO A 428 -12.68 -20.11 -19.54
N ASP A 429 -13.06 -21.21 -20.20
CA ASP A 429 -13.49 -22.43 -19.51
C ASP A 429 -12.41 -23.04 -18.61
N GLU A 430 -11.12 -22.81 -18.93
CA GLU A 430 -9.99 -23.21 -18.08
C GLU A 430 -9.99 -22.51 -16.71
N VAL A 431 -10.28 -21.20 -16.70
CA VAL A 431 -10.35 -20.41 -15.48
C VAL A 431 -11.52 -20.87 -14.62
N VAL A 432 -12.66 -21.09 -15.25
CA VAL A 432 -13.88 -21.58 -14.57
C VAL A 432 -13.61 -22.96 -13.92
N LYS A 433 -12.94 -23.88 -14.63
CA LYS A 433 -12.59 -25.19 -14.09
C LYS A 433 -11.65 -25.08 -12.89
N LYS A 434 -10.59 -24.26 -12.96
CA LYS A 434 -9.64 -24.06 -11.86
C LYS A 434 -10.32 -23.47 -10.63
N VAL A 435 -11.20 -22.46 -10.79
CA VAL A 435 -11.96 -21.87 -9.68
C VAL A 435 -12.87 -22.93 -9.06
N SER A 436 -13.59 -23.70 -9.88
CA SER A 436 -14.48 -24.76 -9.38
C SER A 436 -13.70 -25.86 -8.65
N GLU A 437 -12.49 -26.18 -9.07
CA GLU A 437 -11.60 -27.11 -8.40
C GLU A 437 -11.19 -26.59 -7.01
N LEU A 438 -10.75 -25.32 -6.91
CA LEU A 438 -10.42 -24.69 -5.64
C LEU A 438 -11.61 -24.65 -4.68
N GLN A 439 -12.81 -24.36 -5.19
CA GLN A 439 -14.03 -24.36 -4.37
C GLN A 439 -14.37 -25.77 -3.85
N ARG A 440 -14.17 -26.81 -4.68
CA ARG A 440 -14.52 -28.19 -4.31
C ARG A 440 -13.47 -28.88 -3.45
N VAL A 441 -12.17 -28.71 -3.77
CA VAL A 441 -11.06 -29.41 -3.10
C VAL A 441 -10.58 -28.65 -1.87
N HIS A 442 -10.35 -27.35 -2.00
CA HIS A 442 -9.77 -26.51 -0.95
C HIS A 442 -10.83 -25.70 -0.18
N GLN A 443 -12.10 -25.80 -0.57
CA GLN A 443 -13.21 -25.05 0.06
C GLN A 443 -13.02 -23.52 0.07
N HIS A 444 -12.24 -22.98 -0.89
CA HIS A 444 -12.11 -21.56 -1.09
C HIS A 444 -13.44 -20.94 -1.48
N ARG A 445 -13.69 -19.71 -1.01
CA ARG A 445 -14.91 -18.97 -1.29
C ARG A 445 -14.63 -17.80 -2.20
N PHE A 446 -15.51 -17.65 -3.17
CA PHE A 446 -15.48 -16.54 -4.11
C PHE A 446 -16.76 -15.73 -3.96
N HIS A 447 -16.62 -14.50 -3.48
CA HIS A 447 -17.71 -13.57 -3.28
C HIS A 447 -17.71 -12.53 -4.37
N ALA A 448 -18.89 -12.14 -4.85
CA ALA A 448 -19.06 -11.03 -5.78
C ALA A 448 -19.77 -9.87 -5.09
N VAL A 449 -19.23 -8.66 -5.25
CA VAL A 449 -19.90 -7.41 -4.88
C VAL A 449 -20.26 -6.68 -6.19
N ALA A 450 -21.51 -6.82 -6.59
CA ALA A 450 -22.00 -6.18 -7.81
C ALA A 450 -22.39 -4.73 -7.53
N MET A 451 -21.68 -3.78 -8.16
CA MET A 451 -21.93 -2.34 -8.06
C MET A 451 -23.04 -1.88 -9.02
N SER A 452 -23.77 -2.81 -9.61
CA SER A 452 -24.88 -2.56 -10.53
C SER A 452 -25.96 -3.61 -10.31
N SER A 453 -27.21 -3.28 -10.65
CA SER A 453 -28.31 -4.24 -10.71
C SER A 453 -28.19 -5.24 -11.87
N HIS A 454 -27.21 -5.03 -12.75
CA HIS A 454 -27.01 -5.77 -14.00
C HIS A 454 -25.65 -6.46 -14.01
N GLY A 455 -25.60 -7.70 -14.48
CA GLY A 455 -24.36 -8.48 -14.63
C GLY A 455 -24.59 -9.70 -15.56
N LYS A 456 -23.54 -10.29 -16.14
CA LYS A 456 -23.69 -11.48 -17.01
C LYS A 456 -23.98 -12.75 -16.20
N PRO A 457 -25.07 -13.50 -16.48
CA PRO A 457 -25.42 -14.71 -15.72
C PRO A 457 -24.32 -15.77 -15.69
N GLY A 458 -23.57 -15.92 -16.78
CA GLY A 458 -22.51 -16.91 -16.91
C GLY A 458 -21.32 -16.65 -15.97
N ILE A 459 -21.01 -15.39 -15.68
CA ILE A 459 -19.95 -15.00 -14.75
C ILE A 459 -20.42 -15.15 -13.30
N MET A 460 -21.67 -14.79 -13.04
CA MET A 460 -22.23 -14.86 -11.69
C MET A 460 -22.33 -16.26 -11.09
N ARG A 461 -22.41 -17.30 -11.94
CA ARG A 461 -22.46 -18.71 -11.50
C ARG A 461 -21.19 -19.21 -10.83
N ILE A 462 -20.08 -18.50 -10.97
CA ILE A 462 -18.77 -18.90 -10.42
C ILE A 462 -18.68 -18.53 -8.93
N PHE A 463 -19.46 -17.54 -8.50
CA PHE A 463 -19.42 -17.06 -7.13
C PHE A 463 -20.33 -17.83 -6.21
N ASP A 464 -19.85 -18.09 -4.99
CA ASP A 464 -20.63 -18.73 -3.92
C ASP A 464 -21.71 -17.79 -3.42
N HIS A 465 -21.35 -16.49 -3.24
CA HIS A 465 -22.26 -15.44 -2.81
C HIS A 465 -22.15 -14.21 -3.69
N ILE A 466 -23.29 -13.58 -3.94
CA ILE A 466 -23.41 -12.36 -4.73
C ILE A 466 -24.09 -11.30 -3.89
N TRP A 467 -23.32 -10.29 -3.51
CA TRP A 467 -23.80 -9.12 -2.79
C TRP A 467 -24.08 -8.00 -3.78
N ARG A 468 -25.19 -7.29 -3.60
CA ARG A 468 -25.59 -6.23 -4.54
C ARG A 468 -25.62 -4.89 -3.85
N PHE A 469 -24.95 -3.93 -4.45
CA PHE A 469 -25.00 -2.54 -4.07
C PHE A 469 -25.40 -1.71 -5.30
N ASP A 470 -26.70 -1.40 -5.41
CA ASP A 470 -27.20 -0.65 -6.55
C ASP A 470 -26.78 0.82 -6.46
N THR A 471 -25.94 1.25 -7.40
CA THR A 471 -25.41 2.60 -7.53
C THR A 471 -26.22 3.46 -8.51
N GLY A 472 -27.32 2.94 -9.05
CA GLY A 472 -28.20 3.62 -9.99
C GLY A 472 -28.81 4.92 -9.45
N MET A 473 -29.18 5.83 -10.35
CA MET A 473 -29.71 7.16 -9.96
C MET A 473 -30.93 7.06 -9.05
N ARG A 474 -31.83 6.10 -9.28
CA ARG A 474 -33.04 5.89 -8.47
C ARG A 474 -32.69 5.49 -7.04
N SER A 475 -31.79 4.54 -6.88
CA SER A 475 -31.31 4.07 -5.56
C SER A 475 -30.58 5.18 -4.81
N ARG A 476 -29.81 6.01 -5.51
CA ARG A 476 -29.12 7.18 -4.93
C ARG A 476 -30.12 8.22 -4.43
N LEU A 477 -31.17 8.53 -5.19
CA LEU A 477 -32.22 9.45 -4.77
C LEU A 477 -33.02 8.91 -3.58
N LEU A 478 -33.41 7.63 -3.59
CA LEU A 478 -34.11 6.98 -2.47
C LEU A 478 -33.29 6.98 -1.19
N ARG A 479 -31.98 6.76 -1.27
CA ARG A 479 -31.07 6.84 -0.10
C ARG A 479 -30.97 8.27 0.44
N ARG A 480 -31.01 9.27 -0.43
CA ARG A 480 -31.00 10.69 -0.02
C ARG A 480 -32.32 11.12 0.63
N TRP A 481 -33.44 10.49 0.27
CA TRP A 481 -34.76 10.77 0.83
C TRP A 481 -35.04 10.03 2.17
N ARG A 482 -34.30 8.96 2.44
CA ARG A 482 -34.39 8.22 3.71
C ARG A 482 -33.52 8.81 4.83
N ARG A 483 -32.79 9.84 4.54
CA ARG A 483 -32.04 10.68 5.50
C ARG A 483 -32.87 11.90 5.86
#